data_6fbffa0745564ebc68607553e7e7f824
#
_entry.id   6fbffa0745564ebc68607553e7e7f824
#
_cell.length_a   1.000
_cell.length_b   1.000
_cell.length_c   1.000
_cell.angle_alpha   90.00
_cell.angle_beta   90.00
_cell.angle_gamma   90.00
#
_symmetry.space_group_name_H-M   'P 1'
#
loop_
_entity.id
_entity.type
_entity.pdbx_description
1 polymer ?
#
loop_
_entity_poly.entity_id
_entity_poly.type
_entity_poly.pdbx_seq_one_letter_code
_entity_poly.pdbx_strand_id
1 'polypeptide(L)'
;SAITVEKIDTTLVGSIGYVFRYYDGAERALNGTGQSWKDVTEGVLHAGQGYIFQASMEVYLTVRGDMDSGMQMLTPASKEIPVSENISNYASNQGWNLIGNPYPCYYNMNGIDFKSPITVWNKDSWTYDAYSILDADEYVFAPMEAFFVQVPQGTETIHFMPEQRLAKAALVDGKWTTRSMRSVSGCRSLI
;
A
#
# COMPACT_ATOMS: atom_id res chain seq x y z
N SER A 1 4.72 12.06 -9.81
CA SER A 1 4.36 13.26 -9.01
C SER A 1 4.38 12.90 -7.55
N ALA A 2 4.95 13.75 -6.71
CA ALA A 2 4.94 13.55 -5.27
C ALA A 2 3.55 13.87 -4.71
N ILE A 3 3.08 13.03 -3.81
CA ILE A 3 1.88 13.29 -3.01
C ILE A 3 2.37 13.87 -1.67
N THR A 4 1.83 14.99 -1.28
CA THR A 4 2.18 15.62 0.00
C THR A 4 1.06 15.43 1.02
N VAL A 5 1.44 15.15 2.26
CA VAL A 5 0.51 15.23 3.38
C VAL A 5 0.25 16.71 3.65
N GLU A 6 -0.93 17.17 3.33
CA GLU A 6 -1.31 18.58 3.54
C GLU A 6 -1.63 18.85 5.00
N LYS A 7 -2.35 17.93 5.63
CA LYS A 7 -2.82 18.10 7.00
C LYS A 7 -3.20 16.75 7.61
N ILE A 8 -2.81 16.57 8.85
CA ILE A 8 -3.42 15.60 9.74
C ILE A 8 -4.31 16.40 10.69
N ASP A 9 -5.62 16.23 10.58
CA ASP A 9 -6.56 17.01 11.38
C ASP A 9 -6.63 16.47 12.80
N THR A 10 -5.91 17.13 13.68
CA THR A 10 -5.85 16.82 15.12
C THR A 10 -6.75 17.77 15.94
N THR A 11 -7.49 18.66 15.30
CA THR A 11 -8.21 19.75 16.00
C THR A 11 -9.41 19.27 16.80
N LEU A 12 -9.94 18.09 16.50
CA LEU A 12 -11.15 17.60 17.17
C LEU A 12 -10.93 17.04 18.58
N VAL A 13 -9.69 16.69 18.98
CA VAL A 13 -9.47 15.95 20.23
C VAL A 13 -8.09 16.18 20.88
N GLY A 14 -7.61 17.38 21.07
CA GLY A 14 -6.36 17.61 21.80
C GLY A 14 -5.11 16.98 21.14
N SER A 15 -4.07 16.69 21.91
CA SER A 15 -2.86 16.05 21.38
C SER A 15 -3.12 14.56 21.11
N ILE A 16 -3.48 14.24 19.87
CA ILE A 16 -3.65 12.86 19.41
C ILE A 16 -2.28 12.29 19.06
N GLY A 17 -1.93 11.16 19.66
CA GLY A 17 -0.79 10.37 19.20
C GLY A 17 -1.12 9.66 17.89
N TYR A 18 -0.28 9.84 16.88
CA TYR A 18 -0.34 9.07 15.66
C TYR A 18 1.03 8.55 15.26
N VAL A 19 1.01 7.50 14.43
CA VAL A 19 2.20 6.93 13.81
C VAL A 19 2.01 7.00 12.30
N PHE A 20 3.01 7.55 11.60
CA PHE A 20 3.03 7.59 10.15
C PHE A 20 4.43 7.17 9.68
N ARG A 21 4.52 6.00 9.05
CA ARG A 21 5.80 5.38 8.70
C ARG A 21 5.79 4.78 7.31
N TYR A 22 6.96 4.74 6.70
CA TYR A 22 7.24 3.91 5.53
C TYR A 22 8.01 2.66 5.92
N TYR A 23 8.02 1.70 5.04
CA TYR A 23 8.74 0.45 5.24
C TYR A 23 10.08 0.48 4.51
N ASP A 24 11.16 0.20 5.25
CA ASP A 24 12.52 0.11 4.76
C ASP A 24 12.93 -1.36 4.64
N GLY A 25 12.86 -1.90 3.42
CA GLY A 25 13.21 -3.28 3.14
C GLY A 25 14.70 -3.56 3.25
N ALA A 26 15.55 -2.56 2.98
CA ALA A 26 17.00 -2.69 3.13
C ALA A 26 17.38 -2.81 4.61
N GLU A 27 16.76 -2.02 5.46
CA GLU A 27 16.94 -2.13 6.91
C GLU A 27 16.49 -3.50 7.44
N ARG A 28 15.36 -4.03 6.92
CA ARG A 28 14.94 -5.39 7.26
C ARG A 28 15.97 -6.44 6.86
N ALA A 29 16.54 -6.31 5.66
CA ALA A 29 17.52 -7.25 5.16
C ALA A 29 18.77 -7.32 6.04
N LEU A 30 19.18 -6.18 6.60
CA LEU A 30 20.36 -6.05 7.47
C LEU A 30 20.06 -6.45 8.92
N ASN A 31 18.98 -5.94 9.49
CA ASN A 31 18.73 -5.93 10.93
C ASN A 31 17.46 -6.69 11.35
N GLY A 32 16.74 -7.28 10.40
CA GLY A 32 15.47 -7.97 10.67
C GLY A 32 14.29 -7.02 10.85
N THR A 33 13.16 -7.56 11.31
CA THR A 33 11.87 -6.86 11.31
C THR A 33 11.76 -5.68 12.27
N GLY A 34 12.56 -5.66 13.33
CA GLY A 34 12.39 -4.71 14.42
C GLY A 34 12.68 -3.24 14.10
N GLN A 35 13.43 -2.96 13.03
CA GLN A 35 13.84 -1.61 12.65
C GLN A 35 13.41 -1.19 11.25
N SER A 36 12.58 -1.98 10.60
CA SER A 36 12.14 -1.77 9.21
C SER A 36 11.19 -0.59 9.02
N TRP A 37 10.56 -0.12 10.09
CA TRP A 37 9.61 0.99 10.03
C TRP A 37 10.29 2.30 10.39
N LYS A 38 10.27 3.25 9.45
CA LYS A 38 10.88 4.58 9.59
C LYS A 38 9.80 5.66 9.58
N ASP A 39 9.94 6.66 10.42
CA ASP A 39 8.97 7.75 10.49
C ASP A 39 9.02 8.62 9.22
N VAL A 40 7.84 9.05 8.74
CA VAL A 40 7.72 10.02 7.65
C VAL A 40 7.92 11.41 8.23
N THR A 41 9.09 12.01 7.98
CA THR A 41 9.48 13.29 8.56
C THR A 41 9.21 14.48 7.64
N GLU A 42 9.20 14.27 6.32
CA GLU A 42 9.12 15.34 5.34
C GLU A 42 7.70 15.59 4.81
N GLY A 43 6.73 14.77 5.20
CA GLY A 43 5.35 14.87 4.73
C GLY A 43 5.16 14.59 3.23
N VAL A 44 6.19 14.08 2.55
CA VAL A 44 6.13 13.72 1.13
C VAL A 44 5.89 12.22 1.00
N LEU A 45 4.90 11.86 0.19
CA LEU A 45 4.59 10.47 -0.16
C LEU A 45 5.04 10.19 -1.59
N HIS A 46 5.73 9.08 -1.78
CA HIS A 46 6.19 8.66 -3.10
C HIS A 46 5.17 7.72 -3.75
N ALA A 47 4.84 7.99 -5.01
CA ALA A 47 3.90 7.15 -5.76
C ALA A 47 4.41 5.70 -5.82
N GLY A 48 3.51 4.74 -5.54
CA GLY A 48 3.83 3.31 -5.52
C GLY A 48 4.49 2.82 -4.23
N GLN A 49 4.94 3.69 -3.34
CA GLN A 49 5.43 3.30 -2.03
C GLN A 49 4.25 3.14 -1.05
N GLY A 50 4.30 2.08 -0.26
CA GLY A 50 3.31 1.87 0.80
C GLY A 50 3.73 2.51 2.12
N TYR A 51 2.73 2.88 2.91
CA TYR A 51 2.89 3.51 4.22
C TYR A 51 1.97 2.87 5.24
N ILE A 52 2.29 3.02 6.51
CA ILE A 52 1.38 2.71 7.61
C ILE A 52 0.99 4.00 8.31
N PHE A 53 -0.31 4.17 8.48
CA PHE A 53 -0.88 5.23 9.31
C PHE A 53 -1.72 4.61 10.42
N GLN A 54 -1.45 5.00 11.65
CA GLN A 54 -2.18 4.57 12.83
C GLN A 54 -2.41 5.75 13.75
N ALA A 55 -3.63 5.93 14.23
CA ALA A 55 -3.95 6.95 15.21
C ALA A 55 -4.69 6.33 16.40
N SER A 56 -4.55 6.94 17.57
CA SER A 56 -5.26 6.53 18.80
C SER A 56 -6.75 6.82 18.77
N MET A 57 -7.18 7.69 17.84
CA MET A 57 -8.57 8.12 17.65
C MET A 57 -8.87 8.26 16.18
N GLU A 58 -10.14 8.47 15.82
CA GLU A 58 -10.52 8.80 14.45
C GLU A 58 -9.92 10.14 14.04
N VAL A 59 -9.14 10.15 12.96
CA VAL A 59 -8.53 11.36 12.39
C VAL A 59 -8.67 11.34 10.88
N TYR A 60 -8.65 12.53 10.28
CA TYR A 60 -8.64 12.68 8.84
C TYR A 60 -7.22 12.97 8.37
N LEU A 61 -6.73 12.13 7.47
CA LEU A 61 -5.48 12.36 6.75
C LEU A 61 -5.83 12.99 5.40
N THR A 62 -5.44 14.26 5.22
CA THR A 62 -5.61 14.95 3.95
C THR A 62 -4.31 14.92 3.19
N VAL A 63 -4.34 14.34 2.00
CA VAL A 63 -3.22 14.31 1.07
C VAL A 63 -3.55 15.13 -0.16
N ARG A 64 -2.55 15.84 -0.69
CA ARG A 64 -2.65 16.58 -1.95
C ARG A 64 -1.57 16.10 -2.89
N GLY A 65 -1.91 15.91 -4.13
CA GLY A 65 -0.99 15.56 -5.20
C GLY A 65 -1.62 15.84 -6.55
N ASP A 66 -0.78 15.95 -7.57
CA ASP A 66 -1.27 15.98 -8.93
C ASP A 66 -1.79 14.60 -9.28
N MET A 67 -3.09 14.47 -9.39
CA MET A 67 -3.66 13.35 -10.10
C MET A 67 -3.13 13.43 -11.53
N ASP A 68 -2.53 12.36 -12.01
CA ASP A 68 -2.22 12.21 -13.44
C ASP A 68 -3.42 12.73 -14.23
N SER A 69 -3.19 13.73 -15.06
CA SER A 69 -4.24 14.49 -15.72
C SER A 69 -5.32 13.56 -16.28
N GLY A 70 -6.59 13.98 -16.26
CA GLY A 70 -7.74 13.15 -16.64
C GLY A 70 -7.66 12.50 -18.02
N MET A 71 -6.70 12.92 -18.85
CA MET A 71 -6.35 12.28 -20.11
C MET A 71 -5.77 10.87 -19.91
N GLN A 72 -5.11 10.59 -18.79
CA GLN A 72 -4.62 9.24 -18.47
C GLN A 72 -5.75 8.27 -18.03
N MET A 73 -6.91 8.78 -17.70
CA MET A 73 -8.09 7.93 -17.53
C MET A 73 -8.62 7.41 -18.87
N LEU A 74 -8.40 8.14 -19.98
CA LEU A 74 -8.84 7.78 -21.32
C LEU A 74 -7.86 6.85 -22.05
N THR A 75 -6.57 7.01 -21.79
CA THR A 75 -5.50 6.13 -22.31
C THR A 75 -4.65 5.62 -21.15
N PRO A 76 -5.09 4.54 -20.53
CA PRO A 76 -4.41 4.01 -19.38
C PRO A 76 -3.02 3.47 -19.77
N ALA A 77 -1.98 4.06 -19.20
CA ALA A 77 -0.65 3.50 -19.26
C ALA A 77 -0.46 2.47 -18.13
N SER A 78 0.32 1.43 -18.39
CA SER A 78 0.84 0.57 -17.35
C SER A 78 1.65 1.42 -16.35
N LYS A 79 1.63 1.04 -15.10
CA LYS A 79 2.47 1.66 -14.07
C LYS A 79 3.56 0.68 -13.68
N GLU A 80 4.75 1.20 -13.50
CA GLU A 80 5.92 0.46 -13.05
C GLU A 80 6.31 0.96 -11.67
N ILE A 81 6.33 0.05 -10.71
CA ILE A 81 6.74 0.34 -9.34
C ILE A 81 8.12 -0.26 -9.11
N PRO A 82 9.13 0.56 -8.84
CA PRO A 82 10.45 0.05 -8.52
C PRO A 82 10.42 -0.73 -7.20
N VAL A 83 11.08 -1.85 -7.17
CA VAL A 83 11.27 -2.70 -5.99
C VAL A 83 12.74 -3.06 -5.83
N SER A 84 13.12 -3.52 -4.66
CA SER A 84 14.49 -3.91 -4.38
C SER A 84 14.55 -5.34 -3.83
N GLU A 85 15.53 -6.11 -4.32
CA GLU A 85 15.80 -7.46 -3.79
C GLU A 85 16.20 -7.45 -2.31
N ASN A 86 16.68 -6.33 -1.78
CA ASN A 86 17.07 -6.18 -0.37
C ASN A 86 17.83 -7.43 0.14
N ILE A 87 19.01 -7.67 -0.43
CA ILE A 87 19.79 -8.89 -0.20
C ILE A 87 20.09 -9.09 1.28
N SER A 88 19.87 -10.28 1.80
CA SER A 88 20.09 -10.67 3.18
C SER A 88 20.73 -12.05 3.28
N ASN A 89 21.47 -12.28 4.38
CA ASN A 89 21.95 -13.61 4.75
C ASN A 89 20.81 -14.55 5.20
N TYR A 90 19.64 -14.00 5.46
CA TYR A 90 18.46 -14.75 5.89
C TYR A 90 17.33 -14.58 4.86
N ALA A 91 16.94 -15.67 4.21
CA ALA A 91 15.89 -15.65 3.19
C ALA A 91 14.57 -15.04 3.68
N SER A 92 14.23 -15.21 4.96
CA SER A 92 13.04 -14.62 5.58
C SER A 92 13.05 -13.08 5.64
N ASN A 93 14.21 -12.45 5.51
CA ASN A 93 14.37 -10.99 5.58
C ASN A 93 14.62 -10.36 4.21
N GLN A 94 14.95 -11.19 3.20
CA GLN A 94 15.28 -10.71 1.86
C GLN A 94 14.03 -10.37 1.05
N GLY A 95 14.15 -9.39 0.16
CA GLY A 95 13.19 -9.11 -0.91
C GLY A 95 11.91 -8.37 -0.48
N TRP A 96 11.76 -8.02 0.77
CA TRP A 96 10.54 -7.38 1.25
C TRP A 96 10.43 -5.92 0.83
N ASN A 97 9.31 -5.60 0.20
CA ASN A 97 8.91 -4.24 -0.16
C ASN A 97 7.45 -4.03 0.25
N LEU A 98 7.12 -2.82 0.67
CA LEU A 98 5.74 -2.39 0.86
C LEU A 98 5.41 -1.43 -0.28
N ILE A 99 4.48 -1.82 -1.13
CA ILE A 99 4.07 -1.05 -2.30
C ILE A 99 2.59 -0.69 -2.22
N GLY A 100 2.20 0.41 -2.85
CA GLY A 100 0.82 0.89 -2.87
C GLY A 100 0.17 0.71 -4.23
N ASN A 101 -1.15 0.55 -4.25
CA ASN A 101 -1.92 0.61 -5.49
C ASN A 101 -1.65 1.96 -6.19
N PRO A 102 -1.05 1.95 -7.41
CA PRO A 102 -0.63 3.18 -8.09
C PRO A 102 -1.79 3.92 -8.76
N TYR A 103 -2.99 3.36 -8.70
CA TYR A 103 -4.18 3.96 -9.31
C TYR A 103 -5.12 4.54 -8.25
N PRO A 104 -5.77 5.67 -8.51
CA PRO A 104 -6.75 6.28 -7.62
C PRO A 104 -8.12 5.60 -7.70
N CYS A 105 -8.15 4.32 -8.02
CA CYS A 105 -9.34 3.50 -8.17
C CYS A 105 -9.09 2.09 -7.64
N TYR A 106 -10.15 1.29 -7.54
CA TYR A 106 -10.01 -0.13 -7.24
C TYR A 106 -9.19 -0.84 -8.32
N TYR A 107 -8.45 -1.86 -7.92
CA TYR A 107 -7.56 -2.58 -8.81
C TYR A 107 -7.57 -4.08 -8.50
N ASN A 108 -7.79 -4.92 -9.53
CA ASN A 108 -7.75 -6.37 -9.38
C ASN A 108 -6.30 -6.85 -9.40
N MET A 109 -5.92 -7.69 -8.43
CA MET A 109 -4.56 -8.24 -8.32
C MET A 109 -4.09 -8.99 -9.57
N ASN A 110 -5.00 -9.54 -10.37
CA ASN A 110 -4.69 -10.26 -11.60
C ASN A 110 -3.99 -9.40 -12.67
N GLY A 111 -3.99 -8.08 -12.49
CA GLY A 111 -3.25 -7.16 -13.37
C GLY A 111 -1.81 -6.89 -12.94
N ILE A 112 -1.35 -7.49 -11.85
CA ILE A 112 0.03 -7.35 -11.40
C ILE A 112 0.88 -8.42 -12.07
N ASP A 113 1.94 -8.01 -12.73
CA ASP A 113 2.96 -8.94 -13.26
C ASP A 113 3.91 -9.37 -12.13
N PHE A 114 3.37 -10.11 -11.17
CA PHE A 114 4.12 -10.61 -10.03
C PHE A 114 3.53 -11.95 -9.58
N LYS A 115 4.35 -13.01 -9.63
CA LYS A 115 3.88 -14.38 -9.42
C LYS A 115 4.04 -14.91 -8.00
N SER A 116 4.87 -14.26 -7.18
CA SER A 116 4.95 -14.60 -5.76
C SER A 116 3.72 -14.09 -5.02
N PRO A 117 3.37 -14.68 -3.87
CA PRO A 117 2.24 -14.21 -3.09
C PRO A 117 2.39 -12.74 -2.69
N ILE A 118 1.28 -12.01 -2.73
CA ILE A 118 1.15 -10.70 -2.09
C ILE A 118 0.63 -10.88 -0.67
N THR A 119 0.98 -9.96 0.22
CA THR A 119 0.56 -10.03 1.62
C THR A 119 -0.13 -8.74 2.02
N VAL A 120 -1.38 -8.85 2.44
CA VAL A 120 -2.26 -7.73 2.76
C VAL A 120 -2.59 -7.74 4.26
N TRP A 121 -2.66 -6.56 4.85
CA TRP A 121 -3.10 -6.42 6.23
C TRP A 121 -4.63 -6.59 6.34
N ASN A 122 -5.06 -7.61 7.08
CA ASN A 122 -6.45 -7.81 7.42
C ASN A 122 -6.77 -7.12 8.76
N LYS A 123 -7.52 -6.04 8.70
CA LYS A 123 -7.89 -5.25 9.88
C LYS A 123 -8.89 -5.95 10.81
N ASP A 124 -9.65 -6.90 10.28
CA ASP A 124 -10.72 -7.56 11.04
C ASP A 124 -10.16 -8.71 11.89
N SER A 125 -9.16 -9.43 11.37
CA SER A 125 -8.45 -10.50 12.09
C SER A 125 -7.15 -10.02 12.78
N TRP A 126 -6.68 -8.81 12.48
CA TRP A 126 -5.39 -8.27 12.95
C TRP A 126 -4.19 -9.13 12.53
N THR A 127 -4.30 -9.74 11.35
CA THR A 127 -3.26 -10.60 10.78
C THR A 127 -2.93 -10.15 9.35
N TYR A 128 -1.94 -10.79 8.78
CA TYR A 128 -1.64 -10.68 7.36
C TYR A 128 -2.20 -11.88 6.62
N ASP A 129 -2.94 -11.61 5.55
CA ASP A 129 -3.42 -12.62 4.63
C ASP A 129 -2.54 -12.63 3.37
N ALA A 130 -2.20 -13.82 2.88
CA ALA A 130 -1.45 -13.99 1.65
C ALA A 130 -2.39 -14.43 0.52
N TYR A 131 -2.20 -13.84 -0.66
CA TYR A 131 -2.95 -14.15 -1.88
C TYR A 131 -1.97 -14.44 -3.01
N SER A 132 -2.23 -15.48 -3.80
CA SER A 132 -1.38 -15.90 -4.90
C SER A 132 -2.18 -15.96 -6.20
N ILE A 133 -1.70 -15.29 -7.24
CA ILE A 133 -2.27 -15.38 -8.58
C ILE A 133 -2.14 -16.81 -9.13
N LEU A 134 -1.09 -17.53 -8.74
CA LEU A 134 -0.87 -18.92 -9.19
C LEU A 134 -1.87 -19.89 -8.58
N ASP A 135 -2.41 -19.58 -7.40
CA ASP A 135 -3.42 -20.39 -6.70
C ASP A 135 -4.85 -19.94 -7.07
N ALA A 136 -4.99 -19.08 -8.08
CA ALA A 136 -6.23 -18.48 -8.53
C ALA A 136 -6.97 -17.68 -7.43
N ASP A 137 -6.22 -17.14 -6.47
CA ASP A 137 -6.76 -16.22 -5.49
C ASP A 137 -7.22 -14.93 -6.15
N GLU A 138 -8.25 -14.33 -5.58
CA GLU A 138 -8.77 -13.05 -6.04
C GLU A 138 -8.68 -12.02 -4.92
N TYR A 139 -8.12 -10.88 -5.23
CA TYR A 139 -8.10 -9.72 -4.35
C TYR A 139 -8.29 -8.42 -5.13
N VAL A 140 -9.08 -7.52 -4.56
CA VAL A 140 -9.32 -6.19 -5.14
C VAL A 140 -8.80 -5.13 -4.18
N PHE A 141 -7.71 -4.50 -4.57
CA PHE A 141 -7.14 -3.38 -3.81
C PHE A 141 -8.06 -2.17 -3.86
N ALA A 142 -8.27 -1.56 -2.71
CA ALA A 142 -8.90 -0.24 -2.64
C ALA A 142 -7.94 0.85 -3.18
N PRO A 143 -8.46 2.04 -3.54
CA PRO A 143 -7.62 3.20 -3.79
C PRO A 143 -6.69 3.44 -2.60
N MET A 144 -5.40 3.68 -2.89
CA MET A 144 -4.35 3.93 -1.90
C MET A 144 -4.12 2.77 -0.89
N GLU A 145 -4.56 1.57 -1.20
CA GLU A 145 -4.25 0.39 -0.37
C GLU A 145 -2.84 -0.10 -0.66
N ALA A 146 -2.10 -0.41 0.41
CA ALA A 146 -0.75 -0.95 0.31
C ALA A 146 -0.70 -2.43 0.70
N PHE A 147 0.28 -3.12 0.15
CA PHE A 147 0.51 -4.54 0.40
C PHE A 147 2.00 -4.87 0.35
N PHE A 148 2.38 -5.93 1.02
CA PHE A 148 3.75 -6.44 0.99
C PHE A 148 3.95 -7.40 -0.18
N VAL A 149 5.14 -7.31 -0.76
CA VAL A 149 5.68 -8.28 -1.70
C VAL A 149 7.07 -8.73 -1.22
N GLN A 150 7.38 -10.00 -1.42
CA GLN A 150 8.74 -10.52 -1.25
C GLN A 150 9.28 -10.85 -2.63
N VAL A 151 10.09 -9.96 -3.18
CA VAL A 151 10.58 -10.09 -4.55
C VAL A 151 11.75 -11.06 -4.62
N PRO A 152 11.77 -11.96 -5.62
CA PRO A 152 12.91 -12.82 -5.89
C PRO A 152 14.09 -12.00 -6.43
N GLN A 153 15.27 -12.58 -6.38
CA GLN A 153 16.48 -12.00 -6.94
C GLN A 153 16.31 -11.70 -8.44
N GLY A 154 16.80 -10.55 -8.88
CA GLY A 154 16.69 -10.10 -10.25
C GLY A 154 15.39 -9.35 -10.57
N THR A 155 14.53 -9.12 -9.60
CA THR A 155 13.30 -8.33 -9.78
C THR A 155 13.55 -6.87 -9.40
N GLU A 156 13.47 -5.97 -10.37
CA GLU A 156 13.70 -4.52 -10.16
C GLU A 156 12.41 -3.70 -10.19
N THR A 157 11.38 -4.20 -10.88
CA THR A 157 10.10 -3.52 -11.05
C THR A 157 8.94 -4.49 -11.00
N ILE A 158 7.78 -4.00 -10.59
CA ILE A 158 6.49 -4.69 -10.68
C ILE A 158 5.58 -3.85 -11.57
N HIS A 159 4.96 -4.50 -12.57
CA HIS A 159 4.09 -3.84 -13.54
C HIS A 159 2.64 -4.02 -13.15
N PHE A 160 1.87 -2.94 -13.27
CA PHE A 160 0.44 -2.90 -13.05
C PHE A 160 -0.27 -2.62 -14.39
N MET A 161 -0.99 -3.60 -14.90
CA MET A 161 -1.72 -3.51 -16.16
C MET A 161 -2.98 -2.67 -16.01
N PRO A 162 -3.20 -1.64 -16.85
CA PRO A 162 -4.30 -0.69 -16.68
C PRO A 162 -5.69 -1.28 -16.86
N GLU A 163 -5.81 -2.41 -17.55
CA GLU A 163 -7.07 -3.09 -17.86
C GLU A 163 -7.78 -3.62 -16.61
N GLN A 164 -7.03 -3.84 -15.53
CA GLN A 164 -7.55 -4.39 -14.28
C GLN A 164 -8.02 -3.32 -13.28
N ARG A 165 -8.10 -2.06 -13.74
CA ARG A 165 -8.70 -0.97 -12.95
C ARG A 165 -10.21 -1.12 -12.91
N LEU A 166 -10.78 -0.90 -11.73
CA LEU A 166 -12.21 -1.02 -11.49
C LEU A 166 -12.77 0.32 -10.99
N ALA A 167 -13.87 0.78 -11.58
CA ALA A 167 -14.54 2.02 -11.18
C ALA A 167 -15.13 1.91 -9.76
N LYS A 168 -15.54 0.70 -9.39
CA LYS A 168 -16.03 0.33 -8.05
C LYS A 168 -15.46 -1.04 -7.71
N ALA A 169 -15.34 -1.35 -6.42
CA ALA A 169 -15.12 -2.73 -6.01
C ALA A 169 -16.23 -3.59 -6.64
N ALA A 170 -15.84 -4.58 -7.41
CA ALA A 170 -16.77 -5.64 -7.76
C ALA A 170 -17.31 -6.20 -6.45
N LEU A 171 -18.63 -6.44 -6.38
CA LEU A 171 -19.25 -7.04 -5.21
C LEU A 171 -18.64 -8.42 -4.99
N VAL A 172 -17.78 -8.54 -4.00
CA VAL A 172 -17.43 -9.83 -3.44
C VAL A 172 -18.49 -10.10 -2.38
N ASP A 173 -19.28 -11.15 -2.56
CA ASP A 173 -20.36 -11.59 -1.68
C ASP A 173 -21.50 -10.59 -1.44
N GLY A 174 -21.83 -9.73 -2.39
CA GLY A 174 -22.98 -8.83 -2.31
C GLY A 174 -22.84 -7.69 -1.30
N LYS A 175 -21.67 -7.47 -0.71
CA LYS A 175 -21.40 -6.39 0.24
C LYS A 175 -20.56 -5.29 -0.40
N TRP A 176 -21.07 -4.06 -0.37
CA TRP A 176 -20.30 -2.86 -0.72
C TRP A 176 -19.32 -2.56 0.40
N THR A 177 -18.04 -2.71 0.17
CA THR A 177 -17.01 -2.16 1.05
C THR A 177 -16.64 -0.76 0.56
N THR A 178 -17.43 0.24 0.92
CA THR A 178 -16.96 1.62 0.88
C THR A 178 -15.98 1.79 2.04
N ARG A 179 -14.70 1.61 1.78
CA ARG A 179 -13.66 2.04 2.71
C ARG A 179 -13.49 3.55 2.58
N SER A 180 -14.19 4.28 3.43
CA SER A 180 -13.72 5.62 3.83
C SER A 180 -12.38 5.41 4.53
N MET A 181 -11.37 6.23 4.23
CA MET A 181 -10.12 6.28 4.99
C MET A 181 -10.40 6.85 6.40
N ARG A 182 -11.15 6.13 7.19
CA ARG A 182 -11.33 6.42 8.60
C ARG A 182 -10.38 5.52 9.37
N SER A 183 -9.36 6.11 9.98
CA SER A 183 -8.68 5.42 11.06
C SER A 183 -9.65 5.37 12.24
N VAL A 184 -10.17 4.20 12.53
CA VAL A 184 -10.92 3.95 13.76
C VAL A 184 -9.91 3.71 14.88
N SER A 185 -10.19 4.19 16.07
CA SER A 185 -9.30 4.06 17.23
C SER A 185 -8.78 2.64 17.37
N GLY A 186 -7.46 2.50 17.41
CA GLY A 186 -6.78 1.21 17.51
C GLY A 186 -6.54 0.47 16.20
N CYS A 187 -7.02 0.93 15.06
CA CYS A 187 -6.79 0.27 13.77
C CYS A 187 -5.52 0.77 13.07
N ARG A 188 -4.74 -0.17 12.56
CA ARG A 188 -3.68 0.10 11.57
C ARG A 188 -4.29 0.09 10.18
N SER A 189 -3.91 1.05 9.34
CA SER A 189 -4.21 1.03 7.90
C SER A 189 -2.90 1.09 7.13
N LEU A 190 -2.76 0.23 6.14
CA LEU A 190 -1.71 0.36 5.13
C LEU A 190 -2.27 1.20 3.97
N ILE A 191 -1.61 2.28 3.65
CA ILE A 191 -1.93 3.23 2.57
C ILE A 191 -0.77 3.38 1.60
#